data_ea75e984762b8144352d6bb56b3accff
#
_entry.id   ea75e984762b8144352d6bb56b3accff
#
_cell.length_a   1.000
_cell.length_b   1.000
_cell.length_c   1.000
_cell.angle_alpha   90.00
_cell.angle_beta   90.00
_cell.angle_gamma   90.00
#
_symmetry.space_group_name_H-M   'P 1'
#
loop_
_entity.id
_entity.type
_entity.pdbx_description
1 polymer ?
#
loop_
_entity_poly.entity_id
_entity_poly.type
_entity_poly.pdbx_seq_one_letter_code
_entity_poly.pdbx_strand_id
1 'polypeptide(L)'
;QESSLFRTIKEPETLKSINQLFNKLTELRENLASIESNLTRINDTNALIKSLEDSREQLLLEIELAVQGLEKNIEVFNEFFGDLTKEIYGERYIFDLSFDIDKGRCNFDISCVTPNSNGGKKKGEITAFDLAYIKFVDKVKLKRATFVI
;
A
#
# COMPACT_ATOMS: atom_id res chain seq x y z
N GLN A 1 25.63 71.74 -12.20
CA GLN A 1 24.83 70.56 -12.57
C GLN A 1 24.15 69.89 -11.37
N GLU A 2 24.76 69.79 -10.20
CA GLU A 2 24.14 69.20 -8.99
C GLU A 2 22.94 70.01 -8.48
N SER A 3 23.00 71.35 -8.54
CA SER A 3 21.88 72.22 -8.11
C SER A 3 20.60 72.07 -8.95
N SER A 4 20.71 71.68 -10.23
CA SER A 4 19.52 71.47 -11.08
C SER A 4 18.85 70.14 -10.79
N LEU A 5 19.61 69.12 -10.49
CA LEU A 5 19.11 67.79 -10.08
C LEU A 5 18.38 67.86 -8.75
N PHE A 6 18.89 68.58 -7.75
CA PHE A 6 18.21 68.80 -6.45
C PHE A 6 16.92 69.58 -6.57
N ARG A 7 16.80 70.48 -7.55
CA ARG A 7 15.53 71.23 -7.80
C ARG A 7 14.45 70.35 -8.41
N THR A 8 14.82 69.47 -9.33
CA THR A 8 13.91 68.54 -9.98
C THR A 8 13.35 67.50 -8.98
N ILE A 9 14.15 67.09 -7.98
CA ILE A 9 13.71 66.14 -6.93
C ILE A 9 12.74 66.80 -5.93
N LYS A 10 12.74 68.13 -5.78
CA LYS A 10 11.86 68.87 -4.84
C LYS A 10 10.48 69.17 -5.41
N GLU A 11 10.20 68.89 -6.67
CA GLU A 11 8.86 69.07 -7.21
C GLU A 11 7.90 68.01 -6.60
N PRO A 12 6.74 68.43 -6.07
CA PRO A 12 5.79 67.52 -5.39
C PRO A 12 5.35 66.34 -6.25
N GLU A 13 5.26 66.51 -7.55
CA GLU A 13 4.89 65.46 -8.51
C GLU A 13 5.98 64.39 -8.67
N THR A 14 7.24 64.79 -8.68
CA THR A 14 8.40 63.88 -8.79
C THR A 14 8.52 63.03 -7.53
N LEU A 15 8.32 63.61 -6.35
CA LEU A 15 8.30 62.87 -5.08
C LEU A 15 7.13 61.88 -5.02
N LYS A 16 5.97 62.26 -5.51
CA LYS A 16 4.79 61.39 -5.59
C LYS A 16 5.06 60.18 -6.52
N SER A 17 5.65 60.44 -7.68
CA SER A 17 6.01 59.39 -8.65
C SER A 17 7.08 58.42 -8.09
N ILE A 18 8.09 58.93 -7.38
CA ILE A 18 9.10 58.11 -6.70
C ILE A 18 8.44 57.22 -5.63
N ASN A 19 7.58 57.74 -4.80
CA ASN A 19 6.86 56.95 -3.78
C ASN A 19 5.98 55.87 -4.41
N GLN A 20 5.30 56.19 -5.51
CA GLN A 20 4.52 55.16 -6.25
C GLN A 20 5.40 54.05 -6.79
N LEU A 21 6.59 54.36 -7.33
CA LEU A 21 7.55 53.37 -7.79
C LEU A 21 8.10 52.52 -6.64
N PHE A 22 8.41 53.11 -5.49
CA PHE A 22 8.82 52.37 -4.31
C PHE A 22 7.75 51.41 -3.81
N ASN A 23 6.50 51.85 -3.72
CA ASN A 23 5.39 51.01 -3.31
C ASN A 23 5.21 49.84 -4.29
N LYS A 24 5.26 50.10 -5.59
CA LYS A 24 5.15 49.05 -6.60
C LYS A 24 6.34 48.07 -6.57
N LEU A 25 7.52 48.55 -6.29
CA LEU A 25 8.71 47.70 -6.13
C LEU A 25 8.60 46.83 -4.89
N THR A 26 8.06 47.32 -3.79
CA THR A 26 7.81 46.53 -2.57
C THR A 26 6.77 45.45 -2.83
N GLU A 27 5.65 45.80 -3.45
CA GLU A 27 4.60 44.86 -3.84
C GLU A 27 5.14 43.75 -4.74
N LEU A 28 5.94 44.08 -5.74
CA LEU A 28 6.57 43.10 -6.63
C LEU A 28 7.54 42.17 -5.90
N ARG A 29 8.30 42.70 -4.94
CA ARG A 29 9.20 41.88 -4.12
C ARG A 29 8.44 40.90 -3.21
N GLU A 30 7.34 41.35 -2.59
CA GLU A 30 6.48 40.51 -1.78
C GLU A 30 5.83 39.39 -2.62
N ASN A 31 5.34 39.73 -3.81
CA ASN A 31 4.80 38.75 -4.76
C ASN A 31 5.85 37.73 -5.21
N LEU A 32 7.06 38.19 -5.52
CA LEU A 32 8.17 37.33 -5.89
C LEU A 32 8.50 36.33 -4.76
N ALA A 33 8.65 36.81 -3.53
CA ALA A 33 8.95 35.97 -2.38
C ALA A 33 7.84 34.93 -2.13
N SER A 34 6.57 35.31 -2.32
CA SER A 34 5.44 34.39 -2.22
C SER A 34 5.48 33.32 -3.31
N ILE A 35 5.80 33.69 -4.55
CA ILE A 35 5.92 32.73 -5.66
C ILE A 35 7.09 31.77 -5.43
N GLU A 36 8.25 32.27 -5.01
CA GLU A 36 9.42 31.45 -4.69
C GLU A 36 9.11 30.45 -3.57
N SER A 37 8.42 30.88 -2.52
CA SER A 37 7.98 30.00 -1.43
C SER A 37 7.03 28.91 -1.92
N ASN A 38 6.05 29.28 -2.76
CA ASN A 38 5.13 28.29 -3.33
C ASN A 38 5.84 27.30 -4.26
N LEU A 39 6.80 27.76 -5.06
CA LEU A 39 7.59 26.90 -5.93
C LEU A 39 8.40 25.86 -5.12
N THR A 40 9.02 26.31 -4.04
CA THR A 40 9.75 25.41 -3.13
C THR A 40 8.80 24.34 -2.56
N ARG A 41 7.63 24.74 -2.06
CA ARG A 41 6.62 23.80 -1.54
C ARG A 41 6.16 22.78 -2.59
N ILE A 42 5.97 23.22 -3.83
CA ILE A 42 5.59 22.33 -4.94
C ILE A 42 6.71 21.33 -5.21
N ASN A 43 7.95 21.76 -5.26
CA ASN A 43 9.09 20.88 -5.49
C ASN A 43 9.25 19.85 -4.36
N ASP A 44 9.13 20.26 -3.11
CA ASP A 44 9.19 19.37 -1.95
C ASP A 44 8.06 18.34 -1.96
N THR A 45 6.85 18.79 -2.31
CA THR A 45 5.68 17.90 -2.44
C THR A 45 5.87 16.89 -3.57
N ASN A 46 6.38 17.29 -4.71
CA ASN A 46 6.66 16.40 -5.83
C ASN A 46 7.75 15.37 -5.48
N ALA A 47 8.79 15.77 -4.76
CA ALA A 47 9.81 14.86 -4.26
C ALA A 47 9.22 13.81 -3.28
N LEU A 48 8.32 14.24 -2.40
CA LEU A 48 7.62 13.35 -1.49
C LEU A 48 6.70 12.36 -2.22
N ILE A 49 5.93 12.84 -3.20
CA ILE A 49 5.07 11.99 -4.03
C ILE A 49 5.91 10.89 -4.69
N LYS A 50 7.01 11.26 -5.33
CA LYS A 50 7.90 10.28 -5.96
C LYS A 50 8.43 9.24 -4.97
N SER A 51 8.88 9.67 -3.78
CA SER A 51 9.35 8.75 -2.74
C SER A 51 8.27 7.79 -2.26
N LEU A 52 7.02 8.24 -2.18
CA LEU A 52 5.88 7.40 -1.80
C LEU A 52 5.51 6.41 -2.91
N GLU A 53 5.59 6.84 -4.18
CA GLU A 53 5.38 5.96 -5.33
C GLU A 53 6.42 4.84 -5.38
N ASP A 54 7.71 5.17 -5.22
CA ASP A 54 8.81 4.19 -5.16
C ASP A 54 8.60 3.19 -3.99
N SER A 55 8.21 3.69 -2.82
CA SER A 55 7.93 2.85 -1.65
C SER A 55 6.72 1.93 -1.87
N ARG A 56 5.67 2.44 -2.52
CA ARG A 56 4.49 1.65 -2.88
C ARG A 56 4.85 0.51 -3.84
N GLU A 57 5.68 0.79 -4.84
CA GLU A 57 6.12 -0.22 -5.80
C GLU A 57 6.90 -1.35 -5.12
N GLN A 58 7.82 -0.99 -4.21
CA GLN A 58 8.56 -1.97 -3.43
C GLN A 58 7.64 -2.86 -2.58
N LEU A 59 6.67 -2.26 -1.88
CA LEU A 59 5.71 -3.01 -1.08
C LEU A 59 4.83 -3.94 -1.92
N LEU A 60 4.44 -3.54 -3.12
CA LEU A 60 3.68 -4.39 -4.03
C LEU A 60 4.49 -5.63 -4.47
N LEU A 61 5.77 -5.46 -4.76
CA LEU A 61 6.66 -6.58 -5.06
C LEU A 61 6.83 -7.55 -3.88
N GLU A 62 6.97 -7.01 -2.66
CA GLU A 62 7.05 -7.84 -1.44
C GLU A 62 5.75 -8.64 -1.22
N ILE A 63 4.60 -8.01 -1.44
CA ILE A 63 3.29 -8.68 -1.35
C ILE A 63 3.19 -9.79 -2.39
N GLU A 64 3.56 -9.54 -3.64
CA GLU A 64 3.52 -10.54 -4.70
C GLU A 64 4.39 -11.77 -4.37
N LEU A 65 5.61 -11.55 -3.91
CA LEU A 65 6.50 -12.64 -3.47
C LEU A 65 5.93 -13.41 -2.28
N ALA A 66 5.30 -12.72 -1.33
CA ALA A 66 4.66 -13.37 -0.19
C ALA A 66 3.45 -14.22 -0.61
N VAL A 67 2.63 -13.72 -1.54
CA VAL A 67 1.48 -14.46 -2.10
C VAL A 67 1.95 -15.71 -2.83
N GLN A 68 2.96 -15.61 -3.69
CA GLN A 68 3.54 -16.77 -4.37
C GLN A 68 4.10 -17.82 -3.38
N GLY A 69 4.72 -17.37 -2.30
CA GLY A 69 5.18 -18.26 -1.22
C GLY A 69 4.02 -18.97 -0.51
N LEU A 70 2.91 -18.25 -0.30
CA LEU A 70 1.69 -18.82 0.30
C LEU A 70 1.02 -19.84 -0.64
N GLU A 71 0.91 -19.55 -1.93
CA GLU A 71 0.34 -20.48 -2.92
C GLU A 71 1.07 -21.81 -2.92
N LYS A 72 2.41 -21.80 -2.92
CA LYS A 72 3.21 -23.05 -2.79
C LYS A 72 2.93 -23.80 -1.49
N ASN A 73 2.77 -23.08 -0.39
CA ASN A 73 2.45 -23.70 0.89
C ASN A 73 1.03 -24.30 0.89
N ILE A 74 0.08 -23.64 0.23
CA ILE A 74 -1.30 -24.13 0.06
C ILE A 74 -1.31 -25.42 -0.78
N GLU A 75 -0.52 -25.51 -1.83
CA GLU A 75 -0.37 -26.74 -2.62
C GLU A 75 0.08 -27.90 -1.74
N VAL A 76 1.15 -27.73 -0.96
CA VAL A 76 1.66 -28.76 -0.04
C VAL A 76 0.63 -29.09 1.05
N PHE A 77 -0.07 -28.07 1.59
CA PHE A 77 -1.14 -28.30 2.56
C PHE A 77 -2.28 -29.12 1.97
N ASN A 78 -2.71 -28.80 0.74
CA ASN A 78 -3.80 -29.47 0.03
C ASN A 78 -3.48 -30.93 -0.31
N GLU A 79 -2.22 -31.32 -0.45
CA GLU A 79 -1.86 -32.74 -0.55
C GLU A 79 -2.31 -33.50 0.72
N PHE A 80 -1.96 -32.98 1.90
CA PHE A 80 -2.33 -33.60 3.17
C PHE A 80 -3.83 -33.49 3.45
N PHE A 81 -4.43 -32.33 3.20
CA PHE A 81 -5.83 -32.07 3.46
C PHE A 81 -6.75 -32.93 2.57
N GLY A 82 -6.41 -32.98 1.27
CA GLY A 82 -7.18 -33.77 0.32
C GLY A 82 -7.09 -35.27 0.59
N ASP A 83 -5.92 -35.77 1.00
CA ASP A 83 -5.73 -37.19 1.32
C ASP A 83 -6.48 -37.58 2.61
N LEU A 84 -6.38 -36.74 3.66
CA LEU A 84 -7.11 -36.96 4.90
C LEU A 84 -8.62 -36.92 4.71
N THR A 85 -9.13 -35.95 3.98
CA THR A 85 -10.58 -35.82 3.74
C THR A 85 -11.10 -37.00 2.90
N LYS A 86 -10.30 -37.48 1.94
CA LYS A 86 -10.63 -38.68 1.17
C LYS A 86 -10.64 -39.93 2.03
N GLU A 87 -9.69 -40.10 2.97
CA GLU A 87 -9.62 -41.23 3.89
C GLU A 87 -10.79 -41.24 4.87
N ILE A 88 -11.11 -40.08 5.47
CA ILE A 88 -12.14 -39.94 6.52
C ILE A 88 -13.56 -39.89 5.96
N TYR A 89 -13.75 -39.21 4.81
CA TYR A 89 -15.10 -38.93 4.27
C TYR A 89 -15.38 -39.55 2.91
N GLY A 90 -14.37 -40.16 2.28
CA GLY A 90 -14.47 -40.69 0.91
C GLY A 90 -14.48 -39.58 -0.17
N GLU A 91 -14.31 -38.35 0.19
CA GLU A 91 -14.38 -37.16 -0.69
C GLU A 91 -13.14 -36.31 -0.50
N ARG A 92 -12.60 -35.78 -1.60
CA ARG A 92 -11.43 -34.91 -1.56
C ARG A 92 -11.86 -33.46 -1.48
N TYR A 93 -11.37 -32.77 -0.46
CA TYR A 93 -11.56 -31.31 -0.29
C TYR A 93 -10.26 -30.59 -0.57
N ILE A 94 -10.37 -29.35 -0.99
CA ILE A 94 -9.27 -28.42 -1.18
C ILE A 94 -9.54 -27.14 -0.40
N PHE A 95 -8.49 -26.58 0.13
CA PHE A 95 -8.46 -25.27 0.77
C PHE A 95 -7.90 -24.26 -0.23
N ASP A 96 -8.57 -23.14 -0.39
CA ASP A 96 -8.17 -22.07 -1.28
C ASP A 96 -8.10 -20.73 -0.53
N LEU A 97 -7.13 -19.89 -0.94
CA LEU A 97 -6.97 -18.53 -0.45
C LEU A 97 -6.99 -17.56 -1.63
N SER A 98 -7.85 -16.57 -1.55
CA SER A 98 -7.89 -15.48 -2.51
C SER A 98 -7.55 -14.15 -1.83
N PHE A 99 -6.70 -13.36 -2.47
CA PHE A 99 -6.25 -12.07 -1.97
C PHE A 99 -6.82 -10.94 -2.82
N ASP A 100 -7.54 -10.04 -2.17
CA ASP A 100 -7.93 -8.75 -2.76
C ASP A 100 -6.94 -7.69 -2.23
N ILE A 101 -5.86 -7.49 -2.99
CA ILE A 101 -4.75 -6.60 -2.59
C ILE A 101 -5.24 -5.15 -2.47
N ASP A 102 -6.15 -4.73 -3.34
CA ASP A 102 -6.67 -3.35 -3.35
C ASP A 102 -7.49 -3.03 -2.08
N LYS A 103 -8.18 -4.03 -1.54
CA LYS A 103 -8.97 -3.90 -0.33
C LYS A 103 -8.27 -4.41 0.94
N GLY A 104 -7.06 -4.98 0.80
CA GLY A 104 -6.32 -5.57 1.91
C GLY A 104 -7.09 -6.73 2.57
N ARG A 105 -7.82 -7.53 1.78
CA ARG A 105 -8.66 -8.63 2.28
C ARG A 105 -8.11 -9.97 1.81
N CYS A 106 -8.17 -10.94 2.71
CA CYS A 106 -7.91 -12.33 2.42
C CYS A 106 -9.21 -13.11 2.66
N ASN A 107 -9.68 -13.84 1.67
CA ASN A 107 -10.81 -14.75 1.79
C ASN A 107 -10.28 -16.18 1.70
N PHE A 108 -10.84 -17.07 2.48
CA PHE A 108 -10.55 -18.50 2.41
C PHE A 108 -11.83 -19.27 2.11
N ASP A 109 -11.68 -20.34 1.37
CA ASP A 109 -12.75 -21.25 1.03
C ASP A 109 -12.29 -22.71 1.15
N ILE A 110 -13.23 -23.58 1.50
CA ILE A 110 -13.04 -25.03 1.50
C ILE A 110 -14.09 -25.61 0.56
N SER A 111 -13.63 -26.21 -0.52
CA SER A 111 -14.51 -26.76 -1.54
C SER A 111 -14.25 -28.25 -1.76
N CYS A 112 -15.31 -28.99 -2.09
CA CYS A 112 -15.21 -30.41 -2.45
C CYS A 112 -14.91 -30.54 -3.95
N VAL A 113 -13.92 -31.32 -4.28
CA VAL A 113 -13.55 -31.59 -5.69
C VAL A 113 -14.60 -32.49 -6.40
N THR A 114 -15.34 -33.29 -5.63
CA THR A 114 -16.38 -34.17 -6.17
C THR A 114 -17.76 -33.56 -6.02
N PRO A 115 -18.60 -33.46 -7.07
CA PRO A 115 -19.84 -32.68 -7.07
C PRO A 115 -21.01 -33.24 -6.27
N ASN A 116 -20.85 -34.27 -5.43
CA ASN A 116 -21.92 -34.95 -4.70
C ASN A 116 -21.82 -34.82 -3.15
N SER A 117 -21.43 -33.66 -2.63
CA SER A 117 -21.40 -33.50 -1.17
C SER A 117 -22.78 -33.23 -0.57
N ASN A 118 -23.36 -34.19 0.09
CA ASN A 118 -24.53 -34.00 0.94
C ASN A 118 -24.14 -33.17 2.18
N GLY A 119 -24.72 -31.99 2.33
CA GLY A 119 -24.41 -30.97 3.31
C GLY A 119 -24.65 -31.36 4.78
N GLY A 120 -23.72 -32.08 5.37
CA GLY A 120 -23.74 -32.41 6.80
C GLY A 120 -22.37 -32.53 7.45
N LYS A 121 -21.28 -32.28 6.71
CA LYS A 121 -19.92 -32.69 7.09
C LYS A 121 -19.04 -31.57 7.68
N LYS A 122 -19.57 -30.37 7.95
CA LYS A 122 -18.76 -29.20 8.41
C LYS A 122 -17.87 -29.44 9.62
N LYS A 123 -18.31 -30.25 10.59
CA LYS A 123 -17.48 -30.56 11.78
C LYS A 123 -16.26 -31.43 11.43
N GLY A 124 -16.43 -32.30 10.45
CA GLY A 124 -15.35 -33.18 10.01
C GLY A 124 -14.31 -32.45 9.17
N GLU A 125 -14.72 -31.46 8.40
CA GLU A 125 -13.81 -30.60 7.62
C GLU A 125 -12.82 -29.90 8.54
N ILE A 126 -13.27 -29.40 9.70
CA ILE A 126 -12.42 -28.73 10.70
C ILE A 126 -11.38 -29.73 11.25
N THR A 127 -11.78 -30.93 11.65
CA THR A 127 -10.84 -31.93 12.20
C THR A 127 -9.81 -32.37 11.16
N ALA A 128 -10.23 -32.59 9.92
CA ALA A 128 -9.33 -32.93 8.84
C ALA A 128 -8.34 -31.78 8.53
N PHE A 129 -8.82 -30.53 8.60
CA PHE A 129 -7.99 -29.34 8.44
C PHE A 129 -6.90 -29.25 9.51
N ASP A 130 -7.28 -29.45 10.77
CA ASP A 130 -6.34 -29.40 11.89
C ASP A 130 -5.27 -30.49 11.80
N LEU A 131 -5.66 -31.74 11.45
CA LEU A 131 -4.71 -32.82 11.25
C LEU A 131 -3.79 -32.58 10.02
N ALA A 132 -4.34 -32.03 8.93
CA ALA A 132 -3.57 -31.64 7.77
C ALA A 132 -2.55 -30.53 8.12
N TYR A 133 -2.97 -29.56 8.93
CA TYR A 133 -2.10 -28.49 9.40
C TYR A 133 -0.91 -29.04 10.21
N ILE A 134 -1.11 -29.98 11.10
CA ILE A 134 -0.04 -30.62 11.87
C ILE A 134 0.97 -31.29 10.92
N LYS A 135 0.49 -32.10 9.96
CA LYS A 135 1.34 -32.76 8.97
C LYS A 135 2.10 -31.77 8.09
N PHE A 136 1.44 -30.69 7.67
CA PHE A 136 2.04 -29.61 6.89
C PHE A 136 3.17 -28.92 7.67
N VAL A 137 2.92 -28.51 8.92
CA VAL A 137 3.91 -27.82 9.77
C VAL A 137 5.15 -28.70 10.00
N ASP A 138 4.96 -29.99 10.22
CA ASP A 138 6.05 -30.95 10.37
C ASP A 138 6.86 -31.08 9.07
N LYS A 139 6.19 -31.20 7.93
CA LYS A 139 6.81 -31.32 6.61
C LYS A 139 7.66 -30.08 6.25
N VAL A 140 7.12 -28.88 6.50
CA VAL A 140 7.78 -27.61 6.17
C VAL A 140 8.75 -27.16 7.27
N LYS A 141 8.79 -27.89 8.41
CA LYS A 141 9.63 -27.59 9.59
C LYS A 141 9.38 -26.18 10.15
N LEU A 142 8.15 -25.73 10.13
CA LEU A 142 7.77 -24.47 10.73
C LEU A 142 7.76 -24.58 12.26
N LYS A 143 8.39 -23.63 12.94
CA LYS A 143 8.30 -23.51 14.41
C LYS A 143 6.95 -22.89 14.81
N ARG A 144 5.89 -23.67 14.82
CA ARG A 144 4.52 -23.25 15.15
C ARG A 144 3.92 -24.21 16.18
N ALA A 145 2.84 -23.78 16.84
CA ALA A 145 2.07 -24.65 17.71
C ALA A 145 1.42 -25.78 16.89
N THR A 146 1.58 -27.01 17.35
CA THR A 146 1.09 -28.23 16.68
C THR A 146 0.05 -28.96 17.52
N PHE A 147 -0.64 -28.23 18.40
CA PHE A 147 -1.74 -28.78 19.20
C PHE A 147 -3.05 -28.18 18.69
N VAL A 148 -4.06 -29.01 18.72
CA VAL A 148 -5.45 -28.69 18.40
C VAL A 148 -6.26 -28.73 19.68
N ILE A 149 -7.15 -27.79 19.88
CA ILE A 149 -8.02 -27.70 21.07
C ILE A 149 -9.41 -28.21 20.68
#